data_c3bb63f08ce6bc3ad240afc32db8bd96
#
_entry.id   c3bb63f08ce6bc3ad240afc32db8bd96
#
_cell.length_a   1.000
_cell.length_b   1.000
_cell.length_c   1.000
_cell.angle_alpha   90.00
_cell.angle_beta   90.00
_cell.angle_gamma   90.00
#
_symmetry.space_group_name_H-M   'P 1'
#
loop_
_entity.id
_entity.type
_entity.pdbx_description
1 polymer ?
#
loop_
_entity_poly.entity_id
_entity_poly.type
_entity_poly.pdbx_seq_one_letter_code
_entity_poly.pdbx_strand_id
1 'polypeptide(L)'
;MRFASMKTFILLAFTIGTAALQAKVQVEADFPGGSVVVEELDPEKRLLRFRPMNHKGKGWACWWYFKVSGLTPGEVWKLSLNGLGFAAPSQASVSSDDKTWKHTSPGKRSGKLFTYEVRVDEETTWFAWGPPFTLEDARSLVKETVEAKVGAEAFELCKSEEGHAVPALRWVPKGDGKQPALWIQARQHAWEAGSSWVCRGLVEWLA
;
A
#
# COMPACT_ATOMS: atom_id res chain seq x y z
N MET A 1 -48.06 -60.75 -35.72
CA MET A 1 -46.71 -60.16 -35.53
C MET A 1 -46.82 -58.66 -35.63
N ARG A 2 -46.66 -57.93 -34.45
CA ARG A 2 -46.62 -56.48 -34.39
C ARG A 2 -45.20 -56.05 -34.08
N PHE A 3 -44.57 -55.30 -35.00
CA PHE A 3 -43.25 -54.67 -34.75
C PHE A 3 -43.45 -53.38 -33.96
N ALA A 4 -42.80 -53.33 -32.80
CA ALA A 4 -42.73 -52.10 -32.00
C ALA A 4 -41.55 -51.27 -32.52
N SER A 5 -41.83 -50.04 -32.94
CA SER A 5 -40.85 -49.04 -33.35
C SER A 5 -40.28 -48.36 -32.10
N MET A 6 -38.99 -48.52 -31.88
CA MET A 6 -38.24 -47.90 -30.82
C MET A 6 -37.74 -46.52 -31.29
N LYS A 7 -38.33 -45.44 -30.78
CA LYS A 7 -37.85 -44.07 -31.07
C LYS A 7 -36.69 -43.73 -30.18
N THR A 8 -35.49 -43.61 -30.76
CA THR A 8 -34.29 -43.12 -30.07
C THR A 8 -34.39 -41.62 -29.89
N PHE A 9 -34.50 -41.15 -28.64
CA PHE A 9 -34.36 -39.76 -28.30
C PHE A 9 -32.88 -39.42 -28.10
N ILE A 10 -32.33 -38.57 -28.97
CA ILE A 10 -30.99 -37.96 -28.78
C ILE A 10 -31.16 -36.71 -27.92
N LEU A 11 -30.69 -36.76 -26.69
CA LEU A 11 -30.63 -35.62 -25.80
C LEU A 11 -29.37 -34.80 -26.12
N LEU A 12 -29.53 -33.68 -26.79
CA LEU A 12 -28.42 -32.72 -27.03
C LEU A 12 -28.22 -31.90 -25.78
N ALA A 13 -27.19 -32.17 -25.01
CA ALA A 13 -26.79 -31.35 -23.87
C ALA A 13 -26.06 -30.09 -24.36
N PHE A 14 -26.72 -28.94 -24.34
CA PHE A 14 -26.06 -27.66 -24.55
C PHE A 14 -25.32 -27.27 -23.24
N THR A 15 -24.02 -27.38 -23.25
CA THR A 15 -23.17 -26.76 -22.25
C THR A 15 -23.07 -25.25 -22.54
N ILE A 16 -23.86 -24.47 -21.86
CA ILE A 16 -23.68 -23.01 -21.85
C ILE A 16 -22.41 -22.73 -21.05
N GLY A 17 -21.29 -22.53 -21.71
CA GLY A 17 -20.08 -22.03 -21.11
C GLY A 17 -20.34 -20.59 -20.66
N THR A 18 -20.52 -20.36 -19.37
CA THR A 18 -20.48 -19.03 -18.80
C THR A 18 -19.03 -18.52 -18.89
N ALA A 19 -18.72 -17.74 -19.94
CA ALA A 19 -17.50 -16.95 -19.94
C ALA A 19 -17.61 -15.96 -18.75
N ALA A 20 -16.87 -16.24 -17.70
CA ALA A 20 -16.72 -15.28 -16.60
C ALA A 20 -16.13 -14.00 -17.22
N LEU A 21 -16.87 -12.90 -17.12
CA LEU A 21 -16.40 -11.59 -17.57
C LEU A 21 -15.22 -11.24 -16.66
N GLN A 22 -14.00 -11.43 -17.14
CA GLN A 22 -12.81 -11.11 -16.36
C GLN A 22 -12.81 -9.60 -16.10
N ALA A 23 -12.78 -9.22 -14.82
CA ALA A 23 -12.76 -7.82 -14.43
C ALA A 23 -11.55 -7.14 -15.08
N LYS A 24 -11.77 -5.95 -15.64
CA LYS A 24 -10.69 -5.15 -16.23
C LYS A 24 -9.67 -4.78 -15.16
N VAL A 25 -8.40 -5.04 -15.40
CA VAL A 25 -7.33 -4.60 -14.49
C VAL A 25 -7.31 -3.08 -14.38
N GLN A 26 -7.31 -2.56 -13.16
CA GLN A 26 -7.34 -1.13 -12.85
C GLN A 26 -6.29 -0.78 -11.80
N VAL A 27 -5.72 0.42 -11.93
CA VAL A 27 -4.78 1.00 -10.95
C VAL A 27 -5.41 2.23 -10.34
N GLU A 28 -5.39 2.29 -9.00
CA GLU A 28 -6.01 3.35 -8.22
C GLU A 28 -5.03 3.88 -7.17
N ALA A 29 -4.98 5.20 -7.00
CA ALA A 29 -4.17 5.88 -5.98
C ALA A 29 -4.90 7.10 -5.39
N ASP A 30 -6.21 7.24 -5.63
CA ASP A 30 -7.03 8.31 -5.05
C ASP A 30 -7.52 7.91 -3.64
N PHE A 31 -6.57 7.80 -2.73
CA PHE A 31 -6.79 7.51 -1.31
C PHE A 31 -5.63 8.07 -0.46
N PRO A 32 -5.77 8.18 0.87
CA PRO A 32 -4.74 8.75 1.73
C PRO A 32 -3.37 8.10 1.56
N GLY A 33 -2.36 8.90 1.19
CA GLY A 33 -1.00 8.43 0.92
C GLY A 33 -0.77 7.84 -0.46
N GLY A 34 -1.82 7.66 -1.27
CA GLY A 34 -1.73 7.14 -2.63
C GLY A 34 -0.91 8.05 -3.55
N SER A 35 -0.08 7.45 -4.40
CA SER A 35 0.80 8.17 -5.33
C SER A 35 1.29 7.24 -6.42
N VAL A 36 0.87 7.46 -7.65
CA VAL A 36 1.37 6.76 -8.83
C VAL A 36 1.04 7.55 -10.11
N VAL A 37 1.94 7.49 -11.07
CA VAL A 37 1.64 7.82 -12.47
C VAL A 37 1.85 6.56 -13.29
N VAL A 38 0.78 6.02 -13.84
CA VAL A 38 0.83 4.85 -14.72
C VAL A 38 1.33 5.29 -16.09
N GLU A 39 2.40 4.64 -16.58
CA GLU A 39 2.98 4.88 -17.90
C GLU A 39 2.54 3.79 -18.91
N GLU A 40 2.38 2.55 -18.44
CA GLU A 40 1.92 1.42 -19.23
C GLU A 40 1.22 0.40 -18.33
N LEU A 41 0.06 -0.08 -18.75
CA LEU A 41 -0.63 -1.21 -18.14
C LEU A 41 -0.97 -2.22 -19.25
N ASP A 42 -0.31 -3.34 -19.23
CA ASP A 42 -0.49 -4.44 -20.19
C ASP A 42 -0.85 -5.74 -19.45
N PRO A 43 -2.15 -6.04 -19.28
CA PRO A 43 -2.59 -7.25 -18.59
C PRO A 43 -2.17 -8.56 -19.29
N GLU A 44 -2.04 -8.57 -20.61
CA GLU A 44 -1.64 -9.77 -21.35
C GLU A 44 -0.18 -10.14 -21.05
N LYS A 45 0.69 -9.14 -20.93
CA LYS A 45 2.08 -9.30 -20.53
C LYS A 45 2.29 -9.31 -19.01
N ARG A 46 1.23 -9.07 -18.23
CA ARG A 46 1.27 -8.89 -16.78
C ARG A 46 2.30 -7.84 -16.39
N LEU A 47 2.25 -6.69 -17.07
CA LEU A 47 3.19 -5.60 -16.92
C LEU A 47 2.47 -4.33 -16.46
N LEU A 48 2.96 -3.74 -15.38
CA LEU A 48 2.63 -2.38 -14.97
C LEU A 48 3.93 -1.57 -14.93
N ARG A 49 4.04 -0.58 -15.84
CA ARG A 49 5.11 0.43 -15.77
C ARG A 49 4.55 1.71 -15.17
N PHE A 50 5.28 2.23 -14.21
CA PHE A 50 4.84 3.40 -13.46
C PHE A 50 6.02 4.23 -12.98
N ARG A 51 5.73 5.44 -12.53
CA ARG A 51 6.64 6.31 -11.80
C ARG A 51 5.98 6.96 -10.60
N PRO A 52 6.75 7.39 -9.59
CA PRO A 52 6.22 8.21 -8.52
C PRO A 52 5.65 9.52 -9.06
N MET A 53 4.65 10.05 -8.38
CA MET A 53 4.07 11.35 -8.67
C MET A 53 4.82 12.46 -7.89
N ASN A 54 5.10 13.58 -8.54
CA ASN A 54 5.54 14.78 -7.84
C ASN A 54 4.33 15.51 -7.27
N HIS A 55 4.37 15.82 -5.98
CA HIS A 55 3.34 16.63 -5.37
C HIS A 55 3.43 18.07 -5.87
N LYS A 56 2.34 18.57 -6.50
CA LYS A 56 2.25 19.93 -7.08
C LYS A 56 3.45 20.33 -7.97
N GLY A 57 4.10 19.35 -8.62
CA GLY A 57 5.27 19.57 -9.45
C GLY A 57 6.55 19.95 -8.70
N LYS A 58 6.57 19.84 -7.38
CA LYS A 58 7.69 20.19 -6.51
C LYS A 58 8.29 18.96 -5.83
N GLY A 59 9.52 19.11 -5.36
CA GLY A 59 10.22 18.07 -4.59
C GLY A 59 10.68 16.89 -5.43
N TRP A 60 11.00 15.81 -4.76
CA TRP A 60 11.50 14.59 -5.39
C TRP A 60 10.38 13.56 -5.55
N ALA A 61 10.21 13.03 -6.77
CA ALA A 61 9.31 11.92 -7.06
C ALA A 61 9.92 10.62 -6.52
N CYS A 62 9.59 10.26 -5.30
CA CYS A 62 10.20 9.12 -4.60
C CYS A 62 9.19 8.17 -3.99
N TRP A 63 8.10 8.67 -3.42
CA TRP A 63 7.05 7.87 -2.82
C TRP A 63 6.07 7.36 -3.88
N TRP A 64 5.72 6.09 -3.78
CA TRP A 64 4.64 5.47 -4.53
C TRP A 64 3.89 4.47 -3.67
N TYR A 65 2.57 4.49 -3.81
CA TYR A 65 1.64 3.62 -3.12
C TYR A 65 0.34 3.60 -3.91
N PHE A 66 -0.10 2.43 -4.33
CA PHE A 66 -1.28 2.27 -5.17
C PHE A 66 -1.89 0.88 -5.02
N LYS A 67 -3.14 0.77 -5.43
CA LYS A 67 -3.92 -0.46 -5.47
C LYS A 67 -4.10 -0.90 -6.92
N VAL A 68 -4.03 -2.21 -7.17
CA VAL A 68 -4.39 -2.83 -8.45
C VAL A 68 -5.50 -3.82 -8.20
N SER A 69 -6.60 -3.73 -8.96
CA SER A 69 -7.74 -4.64 -8.92
C SER A 69 -7.94 -5.35 -10.25
N GLY A 70 -8.69 -6.45 -10.25
CA GLY A 70 -8.93 -7.28 -11.43
C GLY A 70 -7.76 -8.19 -11.79
N LEU A 71 -6.87 -8.44 -10.83
CA LEU A 71 -5.77 -9.39 -10.97
C LEU A 71 -6.27 -10.82 -10.88
N THR A 72 -5.53 -11.76 -11.48
CA THR A 72 -5.82 -13.20 -11.32
C THR A 72 -4.89 -13.79 -10.27
N PRO A 73 -5.41 -14.33 -9.16
CA PRO A 73 -4.58 -14.97 -8.14
C PRO A 73 -3.68 -16.06 -8.73
N GLY A 74 -2.43 -16.09 -8.26
CA GLY A 74 -1.41 -17.02 -8.73
C GLY A 74 -0.56 -16.52 -9.89
N GLU A 75 -0.95 -15.46 -10.59
CA GLU A 75 -0.15 -14.88 -11.66
C GLU A 75 1.07 -14.10 -11.10
N VAL A 76 2.12 -14.03 -11.93
CA VAL A 76 3.32 -13.23 -11.64
C VAL A 76 3.29 -11.97 -12.48
N TRP A 77 3.22 -10.83 -11.82
CA TRP A 77 3.23 -9.51 -12.43
C TRP A 77 4.62 -8.87 -12.36
N LYS A 78 4.95 -8.08 -13.38
CA LYS A 78 6.15 -7.25 -13.44
C LYS A 78 5.78 -5.81 -13.14
N LEU A 79 6.25 -5.31 -12.00
CA LEU A 79 6.15 -3.91 -11.63
C LEU A 79 7.42 -3.19 -12.08
N SER A 80 7.34 -2.39 -13.12
CA SER A 80 8.47 -1.71 -13.74
C SER A 80 8.45 -0.22 -13.35
N LEU A 81 9.21 0.11 -12.32
CA LEU A 81 9.36 1.47 -11.82
C LEU A 81 10.33 2.26 -12.69
N ASN A 82 9.87 3.37 -13.24
CA ASN A 82 10.68 4.40 -13.90
C ASN A 82 10.94 5.52 -12.89
N GLY A 83 12.15 5.58 -12.34
CA GLY A 83 12.46 6.54 -11.28
C GLY A 83 13.95 6.64 -10.95
N LEU A 84 14.27 7.62 -10.11
CA LEU A 84 15.61 7.80 -9.58
C LEU A 84 15.95 6.67 -8.58
N GLY A 85 17.25 6.49 -8.28
CA GLY A 85 17.72 5.40 -7.41
C GLY A 85 17.02 5.31 -6.06
N PHE A 86 16.75 6.44 -5.43
CA PHE A 86 16.06 6.51 -4.13
C PHE A 86 14.54 6.24 -4.22
N ALA A 87 13.92 6.32 -5.40
CA ALA A 87 12.55 5.91 -5.61
C ALA A 87 12.40 4.38 -5.75
N ALA A 88 13.52 3.66 -5.90
CA ALA A 88 13.57 2.22 -6.09
C ALA A 88 14.15 1.53 -4.85
N PRO A 89 13.32 1.14 -3.87
CA PRO A 89 13.79 0.30 -2.77
C PRO A 89 14.30 -1.04 -3.33
N SER A 90 15.19 -1.72 -2.59
CA SER A 90 15.67 -3.04 -3.02
C SER A 90 14.54 -4.05 -3.18
N GLN A 91 13.51 -3.94 -2.38
CA GLN A 91 12.30 -4.76 -2.39
C GLN A 91 11.08 -3.83 -2.29
N ALA A 92 10.07 -4.05 -3.09
CA ALA A 92 8.78 -3.39 -2.96
C ALA A 92 7.99 -4.00 -1.81
N SER A 93 7.09 -3.24 -1.21
CA SER A 93 6.09 -3.77 -0.29
C SER A 93 4.82 -4.13 -1.02
N VAL A 94 4.21 -5.25 -0.63
CA VAL A 94 2.98 -5.79 -1.21
C VAL A 94 2.03 -6.25 -0.11
N SER A 95 0.75 -5.99 -0.30
CA SER A 95 -0.32 -6.37 0.63
C SER A 95 -1.57 -6.79 -0.14
N SER A 96 -2.32 -7.75 0.39
CA SER A 96 -3.65 -8.14 -0.10
C SER A 96 -4.80 -7.54 0.71
N ASP A 97 -4.51 -6.90 1.85
CA ASP A 97 -5.52 -6.37 2.79
C ASP A 97 -5.26 -4.92 3.21
N ASP A 98 -4.20 -4.29 2.68
CA ASP A 98 -3.71 -2.94 3.02
C ASP A 98 -3.27 -2.78 4.50
N LYS A 99 -3.11 -3.87 5.20
CA LYS A 99 -2.75 -3.91 6.63
C LYS A 99 -1.51 -4.74 6.88
N THR A 100 -1.46 -5.92 6.29
CA THR A 100 -0.37 -6.86 6.42
C THR A 100 0.55 -6.77 5.21
N TRP A 101 1.78 -6.32 5.44
CA TRP A 101 2.74 -6.06 4.38
C TRP A 101 3.85 -7.11 4.34
N LYS A 102 4.14 -7.57 3.13
CA LYS A 102 5.26 -8.45 2.80
C LYS A 102 6.22 -7.73 1.86
N HIS A 103 7.44 -8.23 1.74
CA HIS A 103 8.39 -7.72 0.74
C HIS A 103 8.44 -8.65 -0.48
N THR A 104 8.61 -8.05 -1.65
CA THR A 104 8.91 -8.81 -2.88
C THR A 104 10.32 -9.40 -2.82
N SER A 105 10.66 -10.27 -3.76
CA SER A 105 12.06 -10.54 -4.05
C SER A 105 12.78 -9.25 -4.48
N PRO A 106 14.12 -9.18 -4.31
CA PRO A 106 14.89 -8.01 -4.74
C PRO A 106 14.65 -7.69 -6.22
N GLY A 107 14.36 -6.41 -6.48
CA GLY A 107 14.17 -5.92 -7.83
C GLY A 107 15.47 -5.87 -8.62
N LYS A 108 15.36 -5.80 -9.94
CA LYS A 108 16.47 -5.76 -10.87
C LYS A 108 16.47 -4.45 -11.66
N ARG A 109 17.63 -3.79 -11.71
CA ARG A 109 17.81 -2.57 -12.50
C ARG A 109 18.20 -2.90 -13.94
N SER A 110 17.53 -2.24 -14.89
CA SER A 110 17.89 -2.23 -16.30
C SER A 110 17.77 -0.82 -16.85
N GLY A 111 18.88 -0.13 -17.02
CA GLY A 111 18.91 1.29 -17.39
C GLY A 111 18.21 2.17 -16.35
N LYS A 112 17.14 2.88 -16.75
CA LYS A 112 16.32 3.73 -15.89
C LYS A 112 15.20 2.98 -15.17
N LEU A 113 14.91 1.75 -15.57
CA LEU A 113 13.85 0.94 -15.01
C LEU A 113 14.37 0.07 -13.87
N PHE A 114 13.53 -0.10 -12.85
CA PHE A 114 13.75 -1.02 -11.76
C PHE A 114 12.52 -1.93 -11.65
N THR A 115 12.70 -3.23 -11.89
CA THR A 115 11.60 -4.19 -12.03
C THR A 115 11.55 -5.16 -10.88
N TYR A 116 10.38 -5.28 -10.26
CA TYR A 116 10.04 -6.29 -9.27
C TYR A 116 9.14 -7.35 -9.94
N GLU A 117 9.36 -8.61 -9.61
CA GLU A 117 8.45 -9.70 -9.97
C GLU A 117 7.63 -10.06 -8.73
N VAL A 118 6.32 -10.04 -8.86
CA VAL A 118 5.38 -10.24 -7.75
C VAL A 118 4.35 -11.28 -8.12
N ARG A 119 4.30 -12.37 -7.36
CA ARG A 119 3.17 -13.28 -7.41
C ARG A 119 2.01 -12.65 -6.62
N VAL A 120 0.87 -12.47 -7.27
CA VAL A 120 -0.32 -11.93 -6.63
C VAL A 120 -1.15 -13.07 -6.03
N ASP A 121 -1.60 -12.86 -4.80
CA ASP A 121 -2.35 -13.88 -4.04
C ASP A 121 -3.87 -13.63 -4.15
N GLU A 122 -4.28 -12.39 -4.43
CA GLU A 122 -5.68 -11.95 -4.45
C GLU A 122 -5.98 -11.10 -5.69
N GLU A 123 -7.28 -10.97 -6.04
CA GLU A 123 -7.75 -10.12 -7.14
C GLU A 123 -7.45 -8.64 -6.94
N THR A 124 -7.29 -8.22 -5.69
CA THR A 124 -6.90 -6.86 -5.32
C THR A 124 -5.61 -6.90 -4.51
N THR A 125 -4.63 -6.11 -4.93
CA THR A 125 -3.31 -6.08 -4.30
C THR A 125 -2.81 -4.64 -4.22
N TRP A 126 -2.27 -4.27 -3.08
CA TRP A 126 -1.61 -2.98 -2.84
C TRP A 126 -0.10 -3.11 -3.00
N PHE A 127 0.51 -2.09 -3.58
CA PHE A 127 1.95 -2.00 -3.79
C PHE A 127 2.45 -0.67 -3.26
N ALA A 128 3.58 -0.69 -2.55
CA ALA A 128 4.16 0.52 -1.99
C ALA A 128 5.69 0.48 -1.98
N TRP A 129 6.30 1.65 -1.89
CA TRP A 129 7.74 1.83 -1.68
C TRP A 129 8.23 1.13 -0.39
N GLY A 130 7.46 1.21 0.65
CA GLY A 130 7.59 0.56 1.96
C GLY A 130 6.22 0.52 2.61
N PRO A 131 6.02 -0.24 3.69
CA PRO A 131 4.73 -0.28 4.39
C PRO A 131 4.26 1.15 4.70
N PRO A 132 3.08 1.57 4.18
CA PRO A 132 2.58 2.92 4.42
C PRO A 132 2.32 3.19 5.91
N PHE A 133 2.46 4.45 6.28
CA PHE A 133 2.00 4.98 7.57
C PHE A 133 1.36 6.32 7.27
N THR A 134 0.05 6.38 7.30
CA THR A 134 -0.74 7.55 6.90
C THR A 134 -0.95 8.52 8.04
N LEU A 135 -1.58 9.67 7.76
CA LEU A 135 -2.01 10.59 8.82
C LEU A 135 -3.05 9.95 9.74
N GLU A 136 -3.89 9.06 9.20
CA GLU A 136 -4.87 8.34 10.01
C GLU A 136 -4.21 7.34 10.97
N ASP A 137 -3.16 6.66 10.54
CA ASP A 137 -2.37 5.80 11.43
C ASP A 137 -1.76 6.59 12.59
N ALA A 138 -1.25 7.81 12.31
CA ALA A 138 -0.71 8.69 13.33
C ALA A 138 -1.80 9.18 14.33
N ARG A 139 -2.98 9.52 13.81
CA ARG A 139 -4.12 9.91 14.65
C ARG A 139 -4.61 8.76 15.52
N SER A 140 -4.73 7.57 14.94
CA SER A 140 -5.12 6.36 15.66
C SER A 140 -4.13 6.03 16.77
N LEU A 141 -2.83 6.07 16.48
CA LEU A 141 -1.78 5.86 17.51
C LEU A 141 -1.92 6.84 18.67
N VAL A 142 -2.09 8.13 18.37
CA VAL A 142 -2.26 9.16 19.42
C VAL A 142 -3.51 8.89 20.26
N LYS A 143 -4.63 8.61 19.62
CA LYS A 143 -5.90 8.31 20.27
C LYS A 143 -5.80 7.07 21.16
N GLU A 144 -5.31 5.96 20.63
CA GLU A 144 -5.14 4.70 21.35
C GLU A 144 -4.24 4.86 22.58
N THR A 145 -3.14 5.62 22.44
CA THR A 145 -2.21 5.87 23.54
C THR A 145 -2.84 6.68 24.68
N VAL A 146 -3.63 7.71 24.35
CA VAL A 146 -4.35 8.49 25.36
C VAL A 146 -5.44 7.68 26.06
N GLU A 147 -6.19 6.87 25.29
CA GLU A 147 -7.24 6.00 25.82
C GLU A 147 -6.70 4.90 26.75
N ALA A 148 -5.45 4.46 26.55
CA ALA A 148 -4.76 3.53 27.45
C ALA A 148 -4.45 4.11 28.83
N LYS A 149 -4.64 5.43 29.05
CA LYS A 149 -4.45 6.15 30.34
C LYS A 149 -3.04 6.01 30.94
N VAL A 150 -2.04 5.94 30.08
CA VAL A 150 -0.62 5.80 30.46
C VAL A 150 0.06 7.13 30.82
N GLY A 151 -0.71 8.18 31.06
CA GLY A 151 -0.21 9.52 31.40
C GLY A 151 0.27 10.33 30.20
N ALA A 152 -0.04 9.86 28.98
CA ALA A 152 0.21 10.62 27.77
C ALA A 152 -0.90 11.64 27.50
N GLU A 153 -0.52 12.81 26.98
CA GLU A 153 -1.42 13.86 26.54
C GLU A 153 -1.25 14.10 25.04
N ALA A 154 -2.37 14.14 24.31
CA ALA A 154 -2.37 14.51 22.90
C ALA A 154 -2.35 16.02 22.71
N PHE A 155 -1.65 16.50 21.69
CA PHE A 155 -1.72 17.89 21.25
C PHE A 155 -1.46 18.03 19.76
N GLU A 156 -1.85 19.17 19.20
CA GLU A 156 -1.48 19.55 17.83
C GLU A 156 -0.13 20.25 17.87
N LEU A 157 0.90 19.67 17.25
CA LEU A 157 2.22 20.29 17.18
C LEU A 157 2.21 21.54 16.29
N CYS A 158 1.66 21.41 15.09
CA CYS A 158 1.54 22.46 14.10
C CYS A 158 0.54 22.03 13.00
N LYS A 159 0.37 22.85 11.98
CA LYS A 159 -0.32 22.49 10.76
C LYS A 159 0.66 22.31 9.61
N SER A 160 0.40 21.32 8.74
CA SER A 160 1.11 21.17 7.48
C SER A 160 0.77 22.31 6.52
N GLU A 161 1.50 22.44 5.40
CA GLU A 161 1.21 23.41 4.34
C GLU A 161 -0.24 23.30 3.82
N GLU A 162 -0.83 22.10 3.86
CA GLU A 162 -2.22 21.85 3.45
C GLU A 162 -3.24 21.99 4.58
N GLY A 163 -2.82 22.47 5.74
CA GLY A 163 -3.70 22.72 6.88
C GLY A 163 -4.02 21.49 7.73
N HIS A 164 -3.42 20.35 7.47
CA HIS A 164 -3.60 19.16 8.30
C HIS A 164 -2.87 19.32 9.63
N ALA A 165 -3.58 19.03 10.74
CA ALA A 165 -2.98 18.98 12.06
C ALA A 165 -1.92 17.88 12.12
N VAL A 166 -0.72 18.22 12.63
CA VAL A 166 0.34 17.26 12.93
C VAL A 166 0.13 16.75 14.35
N PRO A 167 -0.31 15.47 14.53
CA PRO A 167 -0.61 14.93 15.84
C PRO A 167 0.67 14.66 16.62
N ALA A 168 0.62 14.90 17.94
CA ALA A 168 1.73 14.68 18.83
C ALA A 168 1.27 14.16 20.19
N LEU A 169 2.19 13.50 20.88
CA LEU A 169 2.05 13.03 22.26
C LEU A 169 3.11 13.66 23.14
N ARG A 170 2.76 13.89 24.40
CA ARG A 170 3.73 14.24 25.43
C ARG A 170 3.44 13.46 26.72
N TRP A 171 4.48 13.08 27.40
CA TRP A 171 4.41 12.61 28.78
C TRP A 171 5.00 13.68 29.66
N VAL A 172 4.22 14.16 30.63
CA VAL A 172 4.67 15.17 31.56
C VAL A 172 5.00 14.48 32.90
N PRO A 173 6.26 14.50 33.34
CA PRO A 173 6.63 13.90 34.61
C PRO A 173 5.86 14.53 35.77
N LYS A 174 5.49 13.73 36.76
CA LYS A 174 4.94 14.25 38.01
C LYS A 174 6.08 14.79 38.86
N GLY A 175 6.00 16.06 39.27
CA GLY A 175 6.96 16.72 40.13
C GLY A 175 7.31 18.11 39.64
N ASP A 176 7.91 18.92 40.56
CA ASP A 176 8.24 20.32 40.38
C ASP A 176 9.73 20.56 40.06
N GLY A 177 10.52 19.50 39.97
CA GLY A 177 11.94 19.57 39.60
C GLY A 177 12.16 19.77 38.10
N LYS A 178 13.34 20.32 37.72
CA LYS A 178 13.80 20.37 36.34
C LYS A 178 14.04 18.94 35.83
N GLN A 179 13.24 18.53 34.87
CA GLN A 179 13.37 17.21 34.21
C GLN A 179 14.03 17.37 32.83
N PRO A 180 14.90 16.45 32.43
CA PRO A 180 15.38 16.42 31.06
C PRO A 180 14.20 16.15 30.12
N ALA A 181 14.20 16.82 28.97
CA ALA A 181 13.22 16.58 27.90
C ALA A 181 13.87 15.83 26.78
N LEU A 182 13.16 14.82 26.23
CA LEU A 182 13.52 14.13 25.02
C LEU A 182 12.50 14.48 23.93
N TRP A 183 12.99 14.99 22.81
CA TRP A 183 12.18 15.25 21.62
C TRP A 183 12.43 14.17 20.57
N ILE A 184 11.34 13.55 20.08
CA ILE A 184 11.39 12.52 19.05
C ILE A 184 10.49 12.95 17.92
N GLN A 185 11.03 12.91 16.70
CA GLN A 185 10.31 13.26 15.49
C GLN A 185 10.53 12.18 14.45
N ALA A 186 9.46 11.82 13.74
CA ALA A 186 9.48 10.84 12.65
C ALA A 186 8.91 11.45 11.37
N ARG A 187 9.38 10.94 10.24
CA ARG A 187 8.88 11.22 8.89
C ARG A 187 8.89 12.69 8.50
N GLN A 188 10.04 13.15 8.07
CA GLN A 188 10.19 14.48 7.45
C GLN A 188 9.92 14.44 5.95
N HIS A 189 10.19 13.31 5.28
CA HIS A 189 9.98 13.13 3.85
C HIS A 189 8.99 12.01 3.55
N ALA A 190 8.37 12.05 2.38
CA ALA A 190 7.27 11.15 2.02
C ALA A 190 7.64 9.65 2.09
N TRP A 191 8.84 9.26 1.71
CA TRP A 191 9.29 7.84 1.71
C TRP A 191 9.74 7.31 3.08
N GLU A 192 9.86 8.17 4.09
CA GLU A 192 10.37 7.78 5.43
C GLU A 192 9.28 7.13 6.29
N ALA A 193 8.33 6.42 5.71
CA ALA A 193 7.27 5.72 6.44
C ALA A 193 7.84 4.76 7.52
N GLY A 194 9.01 4.15 7.27
CA GLY A 194 9.69 3.30 8.23
C GLY A 194 10.03 3.99 9.56
N SER A 195 10.39 5.27 9.55
CA SER A 195 10.65 6.02 10.77
C SER A 195 9.38 6.22 11.61
N SER A 196 8.21 6.33 10.97
CA SER A 196 6.92 6.37 11.67
C SER A 196 6.60 5.05 12.37
N TRP A 197 6.90 3.92 11.74
CA TRP A 197 6.77 2.60 12.36
C TRP A 197 7.68 2.41 13.56
N VAL A 198 8.94 2.90 13.47
CA VAL A 198 9.86 2.93 14.62
C VAL A 198 9.32 3.80 15.75
N CYS A 199 8.78 4.98 15.41
CA CYS A 199 8.17 5.89 16.40
C CYS A 199 6.94 5.23 17.05
N ARG A 200 6.11 4.54 16.30
CA ARG A 200 4.99 3.75 16.82
C ARG A 200 5.47 2.72 17.85
N GLY A 201 6.45 1.90 17.51
CA GLY A 201 7.00 0.91 18.43
C GLY A 201 7.57 1.52 19.70
N LEU A 202 8.19 2.72 19.62
CA LEU A 202 8.64 3.44 20.79
C LEU A 202 7.47 3.94 21.67
N VAL A 203 6.43 4.51 21.04
CA VAL A 203 5.22 4.94 21.76
C VAL A 203 4.56 3.74 22.48
N GLU A 204 4.41 2.62 21.80
CA GLU A 204 3.87 1.38 22.38
C GLU A 204 4.73 0.83 23.53
N TRP A 205 6.06 1.00 23.46
CA TRP A 205 6.96 0.60 24.53
C TRP A 205 6.90 1.55 25.75
N LEU A 206 6.66 2.85 25.54
CA LEU A 206 6.51 3.84 26.61
C LEU A 206 5.14 3.73 27.32
N ALA A 207 4.14 3.19 26.63
CA ALA A 207 2.78 3.01 27.15
C ALA A 207 2.66 1.75 28.02
#